data_83cbb198ce3479018f8674cbd711f706
#
_entry.id   83cbb198ce3479018f8674cbd711f706
#
_cell.length_a   1.000
_cell.length_b   1.000
_cell.length_c   1.000
_cell.angle_alpha   90.00
_cell.angle_beta   90.00
_cell.angle_gamma   90.00
#
_symmetry.space_group_name_H-M   'P 1'
#
loop_
_entity.id
_entity.type
_entity.pdbx_description
1 polymer ?
#
loop_
_entity_poly.entity_id
_entity_poly.type
_entity_poly.pdbx_seq_one_letter_code
_entity_poly.pdbx_strand_id
1 'polypeptide(L)'
;MLSTAETPTAAVLPVEADTATPAADAALERETTKLEKRLVRQVAQAIGDFGLIEDGDKVMVCVSGGKDSYGLLDVLRMLQQRNGNKFELIAVNLDQKQPGFPAHVLPEYLTKVGVPFHIETQDTYSVVKEHIPEGKTMCSLCSRLRRGILYRVADELGATKIALGHHRDDMLQTFFLNMFFGGKLKGMPPKVQSDRGDHLIIRPLAYVAESDLTRWAEIRNFPIIPCTLCGSQENLQRKQIGQMLRDWQQLYPGRIENMAVALRNLVPSHFMDPRQFDFKGLVPNGVADADGDKAFDAEELPAQAVGMLGGLPLMPR
;
A
#
# COMPACT_ATOMS: atom_id res chain seq x y z
N MET A 1 -52.55 -26.61 46.29
CA MET A 1 -52.06 -25.23 46.50
C MET A 1 -50.75 -25.15 45.74
N LEU A 2 -50.80 -24.61 44.53
CA LEU A 2 -49.61 -24.41 43.63
C LEU A 2 -49.22 -22.95 43.73
N SER A 3 -48.02 -22.66 44.23
CA SER A 3 -47.44 -21.35 44.33
C SER A 3 -46.83 -20.97 43.01
N THR A 4 -47.32 -19.92 42.38
CA THR A 4 -46.76 -19.31 41.19
C THR A 4 -45.64 -18.35 41.60
N ALA A 5 -44.41 -18.69 41.19
CA ALA A 5 -43.26 -17.80 41.35
C ALA A 5 -43.22 -16.83 40.17
N GLU A 6 -43.35 -15.54 40.48
CA GLU A 6 -43.13 -14.46 39.51
C GLU A 6 -41.64 -14.24 39.22
N THR A 7 -41.28 -14.23 37.95
CA THR A 7 -39.94 -13.92 37.45
C THR A 7 -39.75 -12.40 37.38
N PRO A 8 -38.67 -11.82 37.95
CA PRO A 8 -38.47 -10.38 37.86
C PRO A 8 -38.03 -9.95 36.46
N THR A 9 -38.75 -9.00 35.89
CA THR A 9 -38.43 -8.34 34.66
C THR A 9 -37.17 -7.53 34.80
N ALA A 10 -36.11 -7.90 34.04
CA ALA A 10 -34.86 -7.13 33.97
C ALA A 10 -35.12 -5.77 33.33
N ALA A 11 -34.86 -4.71 34.06
CA ALA A 11 -34.88 -3.34 33.59
C ALA A 11 -33.76 -3.15 32.56
N VAL A 12 -34.13 -2.85 31.29
CA VAL A 12 -33.22 -2.40 30.25
C VAL A 12 -32.78 -0.99 30.59
N LEU A 13 -31.52 -0.81 30.94
CA LEU A 13 -30.91 0.50 31.10
C LEU A 13 -30.84 1.18 29.75
N PRO A 14 -31.15 2.49 29.64
CA PRO A 14 -31.00 3.21 28.38
C PRO A 14 -29.52 3.27 28.00
N VAL A 15 -29.20 2.87 26.78
CA VAL A 15 -27.88 3.10 26.17
C VAL A 15 -27.76 4.62 25.99
N GLU A 16 -26.95 5.26 26.80
CA GLU A 16 -26.58 6.67 26.61
C GLU A 16 -25.95 6.82 25.23
N ALA A 17 -26.59 7.59 24.37
CA ALA A 17 -26.01 8.00 23.11
C ALA A 17 -24.78 8.87 23.42
N ASP A 18 -23.61 8.39 23.02
CA ASP A 18 -22.33 9.07 23.14
C ASP A 18 -22.38 10.38 22.35
N THR A 19 -22.79 11.47 23.01
CA THR A 19 -22.83 12.81 22.40
C THR A 19 -21.40 13.35 22.39
N ALA A 20 -20.73 13.22 21.22
CA ALA A 20 -19.43 13.82 20.98
C ALA A 20 -19.46 15.30 21.41
N THR A 21 -18.45 15.71 22.17
CA THR A 21 -18.38 17.11 22.65
C THR A 21 -17.90 18.00 21.49
N PRO A 22 -18.35 19.28 21.42
CA PRO A 22 -17.92 20.21 20.35
C PRO A 22 -16.40 20.34 20.20
N ALA A 23 -15.65 20.12 21.28
CA ALA A 23 -14.18 20.10 21.27
C ALA A 23 -13.62 18.85 20.55
N ALA A 24 -14.26 17.68 20.73
CA ALA A 24 -13.88 16.43 20.06
C ALA A 24 -14.15 16.52 18.54
N ASP A 25 -15.29 17.10 18.14
CA ASP A 25 -15.63 17.31 16.72
C ASP A 25 -14.63 18.25 16.04
N ALA A 26 -14.28 19.37 16.67
CA ALA A 26 -13.27 20.29 16.17
C ALA A 26 -11.86 19.68 16.09
N ALA A 27 -11.51 18.77 17.00
CA ALA A 27 -10.25 18.05 16.97
C ALA A 27 -10.22 17.05 15.78
N LEU A 28 -11.29 16.29 15.59
CA LEU A 28 -11.44 15.36 14.47
C LEU A 28 -11.40 16.07 13.11
N GLU A 29 -12.05 17.23 12.98
CA GLU A 29 -12.03 18.03 11.75
C GLU A 29 -10.60 18.52 11.40
N ARG A 30 -9.85 18.98 12.42
CA ARG A 30 -8.44 19.37 12.23
C ARG A 30 -7.56 18.19 11.83
N GLU A 31 -7.75 17.05 12.46
CA GLU A 31 -7.05 15.81 12.11
C GLU A 31 -7.36 15.39 10.68
N THR A 32 -8.64 15.35 10.32
CA THR A 32 -9.13 15.02 8.96
C THR A 32 -8.46 15.92 7.91
N THR A 33 -8.48 17.24 8.13
CA THR A 33 -7.88 18.20 7.21
C THR A 33 -6.36 17.99 7.05
N LYS A 34 -5.65 17.69 8.16
CA LYS A 34 -4.21 17.43 8.11
C LYS A 34 -3.90 16.13 7.37
N LEU A 35 -4.66 15.08 7.64
CA LEU A 35 -4.48 13.77 7.01
C LEU A 35 -4.78 13.84 5.52
N GLU A 36 -5.89 14.48 5.12
CA GLU A 36 -6.23 14.70 3.72
C GLU A 36 -5.11 15.41 2.95
N LYS A 37 -4.63 16.55 3.49
CA LYS A 37 -3.53 17.31 2.88
C LYS A 37 -2.28 16.43 2.72
N ARG A 38 -1.95 15.61 3.72
CA ARG A 38 -0.80 14.71 3.66
C ARG A 38 -0.96 13.64 2.60
N LEU A 39 -2.11 12.94 2.56
CA LEU A 39 -2.41 11.90 1.57
C LEU A 39 -2.35 12.45 0.15
N VAL A 40 -3.07 13.56 -0.10
CA VAL A 40 -3.09 14.20 -1.42
C VAL A 40 -1.70 14.63 -1.86
N ARG A 41 -0.89 15.23 -0.95
CA ARG A 41 0.48 15.64 -1.26
C ARG A 41 1.36 14.44 -1.60
N GLN A 42 1.31 13.35 -0.82
CA GLN A 42 2.14 12.17 -1.04
C GLN A 42 1.78 11.46 -2.35
N VAL A 43 0.49 11.35 -2.68
CA VAL A 43 0.02 10.77 -3.95
C VAL A 43 0.40 11.65 -5.12
N ALA A 44 0.21 12.97 -5.03
CA ALA A 44 0.62 13.91 -6.07
C ALA A 44 2.14 13.85 -6.32
N GLN A 45 2.93 13.76 -5.23
CA GLN A 45 4.38 13.60 -5.33
C GLN A 45 4.74 12.29 -6.03
N ALA A 46 4.13 11.16 -5.67
CA ALA A 46 4.40 9.88 -6.34
C ALA A 46 4.01 9.92 -7.83
N ILE A 47 2.90 10.58 -8.16
CA ILE A 47 2.48 10.77 -9.55
C ILE A 47 3.55 11.57 -10.32
N GLY A 48 4.06 12.65 -9.75
CA GLY A 48 5.10 13.49 -10.38
C GLY A 48 6.45 12.77 -10.48
N ASP A 49 6.94 12.19 -9.38
CA ASP A 49 8.27 11.55 -9.33
C ASP A 49 8.40 10.36 -10.30
N PHE A 50 7.31 9.62 -10.53
CA PHE A 50 7.32 8.41 -11.35
C PHE A 50 6.54 8.54 -12.66
N GLY A 51 5.97 9.71 -12.97
CA GLY A 51 5.15 9.93 -14.16
C GLY A 51 3.99 8.93 -14.24
N LEU A 52 3.23 8.77 -13.12
CA LEU A 52 2.22 7.71 -13.02
C LEU A 52 0.96 8.02 -13.82
N ILE A 53 0.53 9.28 -13.82
CA ILE A 53 -0.67 9.76 -14.49
C ILE A 53 -0.32 11.03 -15.26
N GLU A 54 -0.77 11.10 -16.51
CA GLU A 54 -0.56 12.21 -17.43
C GLU A 54 -1.91 12.81 -17.86
N ASP A 55 -1.89 14.00 -18.41
CA ASP A 55 -3.08 14.64 -18.97
C ASP A 55 -3.66 13.78 -20.10
N GLY A 56 -4.96 13.52 -20.08
CA GLY A 56 -5.65 12.66 -21.04
C GLY A 56 -5.67 11.17 -20.69
N ASP A 57 -5.01 10.73 -19.61
CA ASP A 57 -5.08 9.33 -19.18
C ASP A 57 -6.49 8.93 -18.74
N LYS A 58 -6.86 7.70 -19.06
CA LYS A 58 -8.01 7.00 -18.49
C LYS A 58 -7.53 5.95 -17.50
N VAL A 59 -7.67 6.26 -16.21
CA VAL A 59 -7.13 5.45 -15.11
C VAL A 59 -8.18 4.48 -14.58
N MET A 60 -7.96 3.18 -14.77
CA MET A 60 -8.74 2.12 -14.17
C MET A 60 -8.27 1.85 -12.75
N VAL A 61 -9.08 2.20 -11.75
CA VAL A 61 -8.79 1.96 -10.34
C VAL A 61 -9.37 0.61 -9.92
N CYS A 62 -8.51 -0.35 -9.56
CA CYS A 62 -8.95 -1.65 -9.08
C CYS A 62 -9.42 -1.57 -7.62
N VAL A 63 -10.74 -1.64 -7.41
CA VAL A 63 -11.37 -1.54 -6.08
C VAL A 63 -11.74 -2.93 -5.58
N SER A 64 -10.97 -3.44 -4.61
CA SER A 64 -11.19 -4.77 -4.04
C SER A 64 -12.19 -4.81 -2.89
N GLY A 65 -12.64 -3.66 -2.40
CA GLY A 65 -13.42 -3.53 -1.17
C GLY A 65 -12.58 -3.39 0.10
N GLY A 66 -11.25 -3.44 0.01
CA GLY A 66 -10.33 -3.17 1.13
C GLY A 66 -10.03 -1.68 1.29
N LYS A 67 -9.62 -1.29 2.52
CA LYS A 67 -9.33 0.10 2.93
C LYS A 67 -8.41 0.84 1.95
N ASP A 68 -7.37 0.16 1.45
CA ASP A 68 -6.34 0.77 0.60
C ASP A 68 -6.89 1.11 -0.80
N SER A 69 -7.74 0.24 -1.34
CA SER A 69 -8.38 0.47 -2.64
C SER A 69 -9.43 1.59 -2.61
N TYR A 70 -10.18 1.71 -1.51
CA TYR A 70 -11.06 2.85 -1.28
C TYR A 70 -10.26 4.14 -1.08
N GLY A 71 -9.21 4.09 -0.26
CA GLY A 71 -8.32 5.24 -0.03
C GLY A 71 -7.67 5.74 -1.33
N LEU A 72 -7.18 4.81 -2.18
CA LEU A 72 -6.67 5.15 -3.50
C LEU A 72 -7.70 5.90 -4.35
N LEU A 73 -8.90 5.33 -4.48
CA LEU A 73 -9.96 5.93 -5.28
C LEU A 73 -10.34 7.32 -4.77
N ASP A 74 -10.51 7.48 -3.45
CA ASP A 74 -10.92 8.73 -2.83
C ASP A 74 -9.86 9.84 -3.03
N VAL A 75 -8.57 9.52 -2.85
CA VAL A 75 -7.49 10.50 -3.07
C VAL A 75 -7.32 10.86 -4.55
N LEU A 76 -7.45 9.89 -5.47
CA LEU A 76 -7.38 10.18 -6.91
C LEU A 76 -8.56 11.05 -7.37
N ARG A 77 -9.76 10.87 -6.81
CA ARG A 77 -10.90 11.77 -7.07
C ARG A 77 -10.63 13.19 -6.62
N MET A 78 -10.07 13.37 -5.42
CA MET A 78 -9.71 14.70 -4.93
C MET A 78 -8.66 15.36 -5.83
N LEU A 79 -7.68 14.62 -6.31
CA LEU A 79 -6.67 15.12 -7.24
C LEU A 79 -7.25 15.47 -8.61
N GLN A 80 -8.13 14.63 -9.14
CA GLN A 80 -8.84 14.89 -10.38
C GLN A 80 -9.61 16.21 -10.32
N GLN A 81 -10.39 16.42 -9.26
CA GLN A 81 -11.15 17.65 -9.05
C GLN A 81 -10.26 18.90 -8.93
N ARG A 82 -9.15 18.79 -8.20
CA ARG A 82 -8.19 19.89 -8.01
C ARG A 82 -7.44 20.26 -9.28
N ASN A 83 -7.19 19.30 -10.16
CA ASN A 83 -6.45 19.50 -11.41
C ASN A 83 -7.36 19.82 -12.61
N GLY A 84 -8.63 20.11 -12.40
CA GLY A 84 -9.57 20.44 -13.47
C GLY A 84 -9.89 19.25 -14.39
N ASN A 85 -9.96 18.04 -13.84
CA ASN A 85 -10.35 16.80 -14.53
C ASN A 85 -9.49 16.48 -15.77
N LYS A 86 -8.20 16.69 -15.68
CA LYS A 86 -7.27 16.40 -16.79
C LYS A 86 -7.08 14.93 -17.12
N PHE A 87 -7.54 14.03 -16.27
CA PHE A 87 -7.57 12.58 -16.49
C PHE A 87 -8.92 12.01 -16.08
N GLU A 88 -9.29 10.87 -16.66
CA GLU A 88 -10.53 10.17 -16.35
C GLU A 88 -10.29 9.07 -15.30
N LEU A 89 -11.28 8.81 -14.44
CA LEU A 89 -11.29 7.70 -13.49
C LEU A 89 -12.45 6.77 -13.77
N ILE A 90 -12.16 5.46 -13.75
CA ILE A 90 -13.17 4.42 -13.71
C ILE A 90 -12.80 3.40 -12.63
N ALA A 91 -13.73 3.13 -11.72
CA ALA A 91 -13.55 2.09 -10.70
C ALA A 91 -13.91 0.72 -11.26
N VAL A 92 -13.07 -0.28 -11.05
CA VAL A 92 -13.33 -1.66 -11.48
C VAL A 92 -13.21 -2.61 -10.30
N ASN A 93 -14.23 -3.42 -10.10
CA ASN A 93 -14.19 -4.54 -9.16
C ASN A 93 -14.32 -5.86 -9.92
N LEU A 94 -13.55 -6.86 -9.50
CA LEU A 94 -13.70 -8.24 -9.94
C LEU A 94 -14.40 -9.05 -8.83
N ASP A 95 -15.67 -9.36 -9.03
CA ASP A 95 -16.39 -10.36 -8.23
C ASP A 95 -15.98 -11.76 -8.67
N GLN A 96 -15.23 -12.44 -7.83
CA GLN A 96 -14.70 -13.77 -8.07
C GLN A 96 -15.65 -14.90 -7.66
N LYS A 97 -16.89 -14.58 -7.26
CA LYS A 97 -17.90 -15.51 -6.72
C LYS A 97 -17.44 -16.22 -5.46
N GLN A 98 -16.69 -15.51 -4.61
CA GLN A 98 -16.32 -16.02 -3.29
C GLN A 98 -17.59 -16.15 -2.42
N PRO A 99 -17.76 -17.25 -1.68
CA PRO A 99 -18.89 -17.41 -0.78
C PRO A 99 -18.99 -16.27 0.24
N GLY A 100 -20.17 -15.69 0.37
CA GLY A 100 -20.42 -14.58 1.30
C GLY A 100 -19.91 -13.21 0.84
N PHE A 101 -19.46 -13.08 -0.41
CA PHE A 101 -19.09 -11.76 -0.95
C PHE A 101 -20.32 -10.85 -1.09
N PRO A 102 -20.37 -9.68 -0.43
CA PRO A 102 -21.53 -8.78 -0.45
C PRO A 102 -21.54 -7.95 -1.74
N ALA A 103 -22.04 -8.51 -2.84
CA ALA A 103 -21.97 -7.93 -4.18
C ALA A 103 -22.65 -6.56 -4.32
N HIS A 104 -23.54 -6.18 -3.39
CA HIS A 104 -24.27 -4.89 -3.41
C HIS A 104 -23.43 -3.73 -2.86
N VAL A 105 -22.48 -3.98 -1.96
CA VAL A 105 -21.76 -2.95 -1.19
C VAL A 105 -20.97 -2.00 -2.10
N LEU A 106 -20.19 -2.53 -3.03
CA LEU A 106 -19.39 -1.70 -3.93
C LEU A 106 -20.23 -0.88 -4.92
N PRO A 107 -21.22 -1.45 -5.63
CA PRO A 107 -22.10 -0.65 -6.50
C PRO A 107 -22.82 0.48 -5.76
N GLU A 108 -23.35 0.22 -4.57
CA GLU A 108 -24.03 1.24 -3.75
C GLU A 108 -23.06 2.37 -3.36
N TYR A 109 -21.87 2.02 -2.88
CA TYR A 109 -20.84 3.01 -2.54
C TYR A 109 -20.40 3.83 -3.75
N LEU A 110 -20.08 3.19 -4.88
CA LEU A 110 -19.59 3.86 -6.08
C LEU A 110 -20.64 4.77 -6.70
N THR A 111 -21.92 4.35 -6.68
CA THR A 111 -23.06 5.20 -7.07
C THR A 111 -23.18 6.42 -6.17
N LYS A 112 -23.13 6.22 -4.84
CA LYS A 112 -23.20 7.31 -3.86
C LYS A 112 -22.11 8.36 -4.05
N VAL A 113 -20.88 7.92 -4.36
CA VAL A 113 -19.75 8.83 -4.57
C VAL A 113 -19.67 9.39 -5.98
N GLY A 114 -20.52 8.94 -6.92
CA GLY A 114 -20.61 9.46 -8.29
C GLY A 114 -19.39 9.15 -9.16
N VAL A 115 -18.80 7.97 -9.02
CA VAL A 115 -17.68 7.52 -9.84
C VAL A 115 -18.19 6.53 -10.89
N PRO A 116 -17.83 6.69 -12.18
CA PRO A 116 -18.06 5.65 -13.18
C PRO A 116 -17.43 4.34 -12.75
N PHE A 117 -18.16 3.22 -12.86
CA PHE A 117 -17.65 1.94 -12.44
C PHE A 117 -18.09 0.78 -13.32
N HIS A 118 -17.32 -0.30 -13.28
CA HIS A 118 -17.63 -1.58 -13.90
C HIS A 118 -17.42 -2.71 -12.88
N ILE A 119 -18.41 -3.58 -12.75
CA ILE A 119 -18.29 -4.80 -11.93
C ILE A 119 -18.15 -5.99 -12.88
N GLU A 120 -16.96 -6.52 -12.94
CA GLU A 120 -16.67 -7.75 -13.68
C GLU A 120 -17.00 -8.95 -12.79
N THR A 121 -17.80 -9.87 -13.31
CA THR A 121 -18.17 -11.09 -12.58
C THR A 121 -17.62 -12.31 -13.29
N GLN A 122 -16.70 -13.01 -12.62
CA GLN A 122 -16.13 -14.25 -13.17
C GLN A 122 -15.78 -15.21 -12.04
N ASP A 123 -16.32 -16.43 -12.06
CA ASP A 123 -16.06 -17.45 -11.05
C ASP A 123 -14.63 -18.00 -11.16
N THR A 124 -13.69 -17.23 -10.62
CA THR A 124 -12.30 -17.68 -10.48
C THR A 124 -12.08 -18.45 -9.19
N TYR A 125 -13.00 -18.32 -8.21
CA TYR A 125 -12.88 -19.01 -6.95
C TYR A 125 -13.03 -20.52 -7.11
N SER A 126 -14.07 -20.98 -7.81
CA SER A 126 -14.28 -22.40 -8.10
C SER A 126 -13.13 -22.98 -8.92
N VAL A 127 -12.64 -22.26 -9.93
CA VAL A 127 -11.48 -22.68 -10.74
C VAL A 127 -10.24 -22.88 -9.88
N VAL A 128 -9.94 -21.94 -8.96
CA VAL A 128 -8.78 -22.07 -8.07
C VAL A 128 -8.94 -23.23 -7.11
N LYS A 129 -10.13 -23.44 -6.56
CA LYS A 129 -10.44 -24.57 -5.66
C LYS A 129 -10.28 -25.93 -6.32
N GLU A 130 -10.68 -26.04 -7.57
CA GLU A 130 -10.57 -27.28 -8.35
C GLU A 130 -9.10 -27.67 -8.65
N HIS A 131 -8.25 -26.65 -8.92
CA HIS A 131 -6.88 -26.89 -9.38
C HIS A 131 -5.82 -26.90 -8.26
N ILE A 132 -6.15 -26.41 -7.08
CA ILE A 132 -5.20 -26.34 -5.96
C ILE A 132 -5.61 -27.32 -4.86
N PRO A 133 -4.76 -28.29 -4.52
CA PRO A 133 -5.03 -29.24 -3.44
C PRO A 133 -5.23 -28.55 -2.09
N GLU A 134 -6.04 -29.14 -1.23
CA GLU A 134 -6.27 -28.69 0.13
C GLU A 134 -4.95 -28.53 0.90
N GLY A 135 -4.78 -27.43 1.64
CA GLY A 135 -3.54 -27.11 2.37
C GLY A 135 -2.44 -26.44 1.56
N LYS A 136 -2.61 -26.24 0.24
CA LYS A 136 -1.68 -25.43 -0.59
C LYS A 136 -2.17 -23.99 -0.75
N THR A 137 -1.23 -23.07 -0.96
CA THR A 137 -1.57 -21.63 -1.14
C THR A 137 -2.21 -21.39 -2.50
N MET A 138 -3.44 -20.88 -2.49
CA MET A 138 -4.21 -20.54 -3.70
C MET A 138 -3.78 -19.21 -4.34
N CYS A 139 -2.99 -18.41 -3.65
CA CYS A 139 -2.72 -17.01 -4.02
C CYS A 139 -2.03 -16.84 -5.38
N SER A 140 -1.14 -17.75 -5.77
CA SER A 140 -0.39 -17.63 -7.04
C SER A 140 -1.30 -17.79 -8.25
N LEU A 141 -2.15 -18.82 -8.29
CA LEU A 141 -3.10 -19.04 -9.38
C LEU A 141 -4.18 -17.96 -9.40
N CYS A 142 -4.76 -17.65 -8.23
CA CYS A 142 -5.75 -16.60 -8.07
C CYS A 142 -5.24 -15.24 -8.59
N SER A 143 -4.03 -14.83 -8.21
CA SER A 143 -3.47 -13.55 -8.66
C SER A 143 -3.19 -13.52 -10.17
N ARG A 144 -2.84 -14.65 -10.78
CA ARG A 144 -2.63 -14.77 -12.23
C ARG A 144 -3.94 -14.64 -12.99
N LEU A 145 -4.98 -15.34 -12.56
CA LEU A 145 -6.32 -15.25 -13.16
C LEU A 145 -6.88 -13.84 -13.07
N ARG A 146 -6.80 -13.23 -11.86
CA ARG A 146 -7.25 -11.85 -11.65
C ARG A 146 -6.55 -10.86 -12.57
N ARG A 147 -5.23 -10.96 -12.75
CA ARG A 147 -4.48 -10.07 -13.65
C ARG A 147 -4.95 -10.21 -15.07
N GLY A 148 -5.10 -11.44 -15.58
CA GLY A 148 -5.59 -11.68 -16.94
C GLY A 148 -6.96 -11.06 -17.21
N ILE A 149 -7.88 -11.18 -16.24
CA ILE A 149 -9.23 -10.60 -16.35
C ILE A 149 -9.15 -9.07 -16.29
N LEU A 150 -8.38 -8.50 -15.36
CA LEU A 150 -8.25 -7.05 -15.24
C LEU A 150 -7.61 -6.42 -16.48
N TYR A 151 -6.67 -7.10 -17.15
CA TYR A 151 -6.08 -6.63 -18.40
C TYR A 151 -7.13 -6.62 -19.52
N ARG A 152 -7.91 -7.70 -19.67
CA ARG A 152 -9.02 -7.73 -20.63
C ARG A 152 -10.04 -6.61 -20.39
N VAL A 153 -10.44 -6.40 -19.14
CA VAL A 153 -11.37 -5.32 -18.78
C VAL A 153 -10.76 -3.95 -19.07
N ALA A 154 -9.46 -3.77 -18.86
CA ALA A 154 -8.76 -2.53 -19.20
C ALA A 154 -8.80 -2.25 -20.70
N ASP A 155 -8.59 -3.28 -21.55
CA ASP A 155 -8.74 -3.18 -23.01
C ASP A 155 -10.17 -2.77 -23.40
N GLU A 156 -11.17 -3.47 -22.88
CA GLU A 156 -12.60 -3.23 -23.16
C GLU A 156 -13.05 -1.82 -22.76
N LEU A 157 -12.50 -1.29 -21.67
CA LEU A 157 -12.79 0.06 -21.17
C LEU A 157 -11.93 1.15 -21.80
N GLY A 158 -10.92 0.81 -22.59
CA GLY A 158 -9.94 1.75 -23.14
C GLY A 158 -9.10 2.44 -22.07
N ALA A 159 -8.77 1.75 -20.99
CA ALA A 159 -7.96 2.31 -19.92
C ALA A 159 -6.48 2.37 -20.32
N THR A 160 -5.82 3.52 -20.10
CA THR A 160 -4.39 3.71 -20.38
C THR A 160 -3.50 3.27 -19.21
N LYS A 161 -4.03 3.31 -17.99
CA LYS A 161 -3.34 2.97 -16.75
C LYS A 161 -4.23 2.09 -15.87
N ILE A 162 -3.61 1.12 -15.17
CA ILE A 162 -4.27 0.27 -14.16
C ILE A 162 -3.69 0.65 -12.79
N ALA A 163 -4.50 1.28 -11.93
CA ALA A 163 -4.09 1.72 -10.61
C ALA A 163 -4.43 0.68 -9.53
N LEU A 164 -3.42 0.30 -8.75
CA LEU A 164 -3.54 -0.66 -7.66
C LEU A 164 -3.27 0.01 -6.31
N GLY A 165 -4.02 -0.38 -5.27
CA GLY A 165 -3.97 0.17 -3.92
C GLY A 165 -2.77 -0.28 -3.07
N HIS A 166 -1.65 -0.66 -3.67
CA HIS A 166 -0.44 -0.98 -2.92
C HIS A 166 0.23 0.30 -2.40
N HIS A 167 0.58 0.28 -1.12
CA HIS A 167 1.14 1.42 -0.40
C HIS A 167 2.62 1.21 -0.02
N ARG A 168 3.25 2.21 0.63
CA ARG A 168 4.66 2.21 1.03
C ARG A 168 5.06 0.92 1.78
N ASP A 169 4.25 0.50 2.72
CA ASP A 169 4.57 -0.64 3.57
C ASP A 169 4.52 -1.97 2.80
N ASP A 170 3.66 -2.11 1.77
CA ASP A 170 3.67 -3.24 0.83
C ASP A 170 4.97 -3.31 0.03
N MET A 171 5.50 -2.15 -0.38
CA MET A 171 6.76 -2.08 -1.12
C MET A 171 7.93 -2.54 -0.25
N LEU A 172 7.98 -2.09 1.01
CA LEU A 172 8.95 -2.54 1.99
C LEU A 172 8.81 -4.02 2.31
N GLN A 173 7.59 -4.50 2.59
CA GLN A 173 7.36 -5.93 2.82
C GLN A 173 7.83 -6.78 1.65
N THR A 174 7.55 -6.34 0.41
CA THR A 174 8.00 -7.06 -0.78
C THR A 174 9.52 -7.05 -0.93
N PHE A 175 10.17 -5.93 -0.61
CA PHE A 175 11.62 -5.82 -0.60
C PHE A 175 12.25 -6.79 0.40
N PHE A 176 11.80 -6.80 1.65
CA PHE A 176 12.31 -7.71 2.69
C PHE A 176 12.03 -9.19 2.38
N LEU A 177 10.86 -9.50 1.81
CA LEU A 177 10.56 -10.86 1.35
C LEU A 177 11.57 -11.34 0.30
N ASN A 178 11.87 -10.49 -0.70
CA ASN A 178 12.85 -10.84 -1.72
C ASN A 178 14.27 -10.93 -1.15
N MET A 179 14.65 -10.05 -0.24
CA MET A 179 15.96 -10.03 0.40
C MET A 179 16.17 -11.27 1.28
N PHE A 180 15.21 -11.61 2.15
CA PHE A 180 15.37 -12.70 3.13
C PHE A 180 15.16 -14.09 2.53
N PHE A 181 14.24 -14.23 1.58
CA PHE A 181 13.84 -15.53 1.04
C PHE A 181 14.19 -15.71 -0.43
N GLY A 182 14.42 -14.64 -1.17
CA GLY A 182 14.74 -14.69 -2.60
C GLY A 182 16.18 -14.39 -2.96
N GLY A 183 17.03 -13.96 -2.00
CA GLY A 183 18.40 -13.54 -2.26
C GLY A 183 18.51 -12.41 -3.29
N LYS A 184 17.53 -11.50 -3.33
CA LYS A 184 17.46 -10.42 -4.33
C LYS A 184 17.07 -9.11 -3.67
N LEU A 185 17.79 -8.04 -4.02
CA LEU A 185 17.39 -6.67 -3.70
C LEU A 185 16.35 -6.20 -4.73
N LYS A 186 15.10 -6.62 -4.52
CA LYS A 186 13.99 -6.35 -5.44
C LYS A 186 12.75 -5.95 -4.64
N GLY A 187 12.30 -4.72 -4.85
CA GLY A 187 11.03 -4.22 -4.29
C GLY A 187 9.86 -4.38 -5.26
N MET A 188 8.77 -3.71 -4.91
CA MET A 188 7.59 -3.54 -5.77
C MET A 188 7.71 -2.17 -6.45
N PRO A 189 7.81 -2.07 -7.79
CA PRO A 189 7.99 -0.79 -8.46
C PRO A 189 6.70 0.04 -8.44
N PRO A 190 6.79 1.39 -8.35
CA PRO A 190 5.64 2.29 -8.44
C PRO A 190 4.95 2.25 -9.80
N LYS A 191 5.69 1.99 -10.88
CA LYS A 191 5.22 1.88 -12.26
C LYS A 191 5.86 0.68 -12.94
N VAL A 192 5.10 -0.14 -13.63
CA VAL A 192 5.61 -1.32 -14.34
C VAL A 192 4.71 -1.67 -15.51
N GLN A 193 5.27 -2.23 -16.57
CA GLN A 193 4.51 -2.83 -17.64
C GLN A 193 3.83 -4.13 -17.19
N SER A 194 2.67 -4.43 -17.77
CA SER A 194 1.98 -5.71 -17.58
C SER A 194 2.84 -6.88 -18.07
N ASP A 195 2.48 -8.10 -17.64
CA ASP A 195 3.20 -9.32 -18.08
C ASP A 195 3.20 -9.50 -19.60
N ARG A 196 2.23 -8.88 -20.32
CA ARG A 196 2.14 -8.88 -21.78
C ARG A 196 2.75 -7.64 -22.45
N GLY A 197 3.08 -6.60 -21.64
CA GLY A 197 3.66 -5.34 -22.12
C GLY A 197 2.65 -4.32 -22.68
N ASP A 198 1.36 -4.63 -22.65
CA ASP A 198 0.28 -3.84 -23.26
C ASP A 198 -0.34 -2.79 -22.32
N HIS A 199 -0.15 -2.92 -21.01
CA HIS A 199 -0.66 -1.99 -20.02
C HIS A 199 0.42 -1.44 -19.09
N LEU A 200 0.20 -0.26 -18.54
CA LEU A 200 0.97 0.30 -17.45
C LEU A 200 0.21 0.14 -16.13
N ILE A 201 0.83 -0.58 -15.20
CA ILE A 201 0.34 -0.76 -13.84
C ILE A 201 1.00 0.29 -12.96
N ILE A 202 0.21 1.05 -12.21
CA ILE A 202 0.67 2.15 -11.37
C ILE A 202 0.25 1.95 -9.92
N ARG A 203 1.04 2.49 -8.99
CA ARG A 203 0.80 2.43 -7.53
C ARG A 203 0.93 3.82 -6.92
N PRO A 204 -0.11 4.66 -7.05
CA PRO A 204 -0.03 6.04 -6.59
C PRO A 204 0.16 6.20 -5.08
N LEU A 205 -0.17 5.16 -4.28
CA LEU A 205 0.04 5.15 -2.83
C LEU A 205 1.48 4.81 -2.42
N ALA A 206 2.45 4.81 -3.35
CA ALA A 206 3.84 4.40 -3.11
C ALA A 206 4.53 5.10 -1.91
N TYR A 207 4.13 6.32 -1.58
CA TYR A 207 4.67 7.10 -0.46
C TYR A 207 3.77 7.12 0.77
N VAL A 208 2.57 6.56 0.68
CA VAL A 208 1.56 6.60 1.73
C VAL A 208 1.79 5.46 2.73
N ALA A 209 1.79 5.80 4.02
CA ALA A 209 1.87 4.82 5.10
C ALA A 209 0.55 4.05 5.26
N GLU A 210 0.62 2.76 5.62
CA GLU A 210 -0.56 1.95 5.91
C GLU A 210 -1.41 2.53 7.05
N SER A 211 -0.76 3.06 8.09
CA SER A 211 -1.44 3.71 9.22
C SER A 211 -2.29 4.90 8.82
N ASP A 212 -1.83 5.69 7.83
CA ASP A 212 -2.58 6.83 7.32
C ASP A 212 -3.83 6.38 6.54
N LEU A 213 -3.72 5.29 5.75
CA LEU A 213 -4.87 4.70 5.05
C LEU A 213 -5.88 4.08 6.02
N THR A 214 -5.40 3.43 7.08
CA THR A 214 -6.26 2.87 8.12
C THR A 214 -7.05 3.99 8.79
N ARG A 215 -6.37 5.05 9.21
CA ARG A 215 -7.03 6.19 9.85
C ARG A 215 -7.98 6.93 8.90
N TRP A 216 -7.60 7.05 7.63
CA TRP A 216 -8.46 7.64 6.60
C TRP A 216 -9.73 6.82 6.37
N ALA A 217 -9.60 5.50 6.34
CA ALA A 217 -10.74 4.60 6.17
C ALA A 217 -11.75 4.72 7.33
N GLU A 218 -11.28 4.88 8.56
CA GLU A 218 -12.10 5.13 9.74
C GLU A 218 -12.86 6.46 9.61
N ILE A 219 -12.14 7.55 9.31
CA ILE A 219 -12.71 8.90 9.16
C ILE A 219 -13.76 8.93 8.05
N ARG A 220 -13.47 8.30 6.91
CA ARG A 220 -14.36 8.26 5.74
C ARG A 220 -15.47 7.22 5.85
N ASN A 221 -15.40 6.38 6.88
CA ASN A 221 -16.35 5.29 7.12
C ASN A 221 -16.58 4.42 5.87
N PHE A 222 -15.48 3.95 5.25
CA PHE A 222 -15.57 3.11 4.06
C PHE A 222 -16.25 1.77 4.37
N PRO A 223 -17.11 1.27 3.48
CA PRO A 223 -17.79 -0.01 3.65
C PRO A 223 -16.83 -1.17 3.32
N ILE A 224 -15.90 -1.45 4.25
CA ILE A 224 -14.84 -2.43 4.04
C ILE A 224 -15.40 -3.85 3.96
N ILE A 225 -15.04 -4.56 2.90
CA ILE A 225 -15.35 -5.98 2.70
C ILE A 225 -14.20 -6.81 3.28
N PRO A 226 -14.45 -7.73 4.22
CA PRO A 226 -13.39 -8.54 4.83
C PRO A 226 -12.63 -9.40 3.81
N CYS A 227 -11.30 -9.43 3.88
CA CYS A 227 -10.44 -10.21 2.97
C CYS A 227 -10.36 -11.71 3.33
N THR A 228 -11.15 -12.20 4.29
CA THR A 228 -11.09 -13.57 4.80
C THR A 228 -11.95 -14.56 4.02
N LEU A 229 -12.66 -14.13 3.00
CA LEU A 229 -13.66 -14.91 2.28
C LEU A 229 -13.07 -16.09 1.50
N CYS A 230 -11.81 -16.03 1.09
CA CYS A 230 -11.20 -17.12 0.30
C CYS A 230 -10.68 -18.29 1.15
N GLY A 231 -10.63 -18.17 2.49
CA GLY A 231 -10.11 -19.21 3.40
C GLY A 231 -8.63 -19.59 3.17
N SER A 232 -7.91 -18.88 2.28
CA SER A 232 -6.48 -19.15 2.09
C SER A 232 -5.71 -18.62 3.31
N GLN A 233 -4.78 -19.43 3.81
CA GLN A 233 -3.81 -18.92 4.77
C GLN A 233 -3.01 -17.82 4.08
N GLU A 234 -3.12 -16.60 4.60
CA GLU A 234 -2.24 -15.54 4.16
C GLU A 234 -0.79 -15.98 4.28
N ASN A 235 0.01 -15.51 3.36
CA ASN A 235 1.43 -15.79 3.31
C ASN A 235 2.07 -15.47 4.68
N LEU A 236 2.32 -16.48 5.49
CA LEU A 236 2.81 -16.36 6.88
C LEU A 236 4.06 -15.48 6.94
N GLN A 237 4.92 -15.60 5.93
CA GLN A 237 6.13 -14.81 5.79
C GLN A 237 5.82 -13.30 5.63
N ARG A 238 4.80 -12.92 4.84
CA ARG A 238 4.40 -11.53 4.71
C ARG A 238 3.87 -10.96 6.02
N LYS A 239 3.08 -11.73 6.77
CA LYS A 239 2.61 -11.32 8.12
C LYS A 239 3.77 -11.11 9.08
N GLN A 240 4.77 -12.01 9.07
CA GLN A 240 5.98 -11.89 9.91
C GLN A 240 6.77 -10.64 9.57
N ILE A 241 7.03 -10.37 8.28
CA ILE A 241 7.71 -9.15 7.86
C ILE A 241 6.91 -7.90 8.25
N GLY A 242 5.59 -7.91 8.03
CA GLY A 242 4.74 -6.79 8.43
C GLY A 242 4.78 -6.54 9.94
N GLN A 243 4.79 -7.59 10.76
CA GLN A 243 4.95 -7.45 12.21
C GLN A 243 6.32 -6.88 12.59
N MET A 244 7.39 -7.41 12.02
CA MET A 244 8.76 -6.90 12.22
C MET A 244 8.85 -5.39 11.91
N LEU A 245 8.27 -4.93 10.82
CA LEU A 245 8.27 -3.51 10.45
C LEU A 245 7.48 -2.66 11.44
N ARG A 246 6.32 -3.13 11.92
CA ARG A 246 5.55 -2.45 12.97
C ARG A 246 6.32 -2.35 14.28
N ASP A 247 6.96 -3.42 14.72
CA ASP A 247 7.77 -3.45 15.94
C ASP A 247 8.95 -2.46 15.82
N TRP A 248 9.59 -2.40 14.65
CA TRP A 248 10.66 -1.44 14.41
C TRP A 248 10.17 0.01 14.39
N GLN A 249 8.98 0.27 13.86
CA GLN A 249 8.39 1.62 13.92
C GLN A 249 8.10 2.06 15.34
N GLN A 250 7.66 1.15 16.22
CA GLN A 250 7.41 1.45 17.62
C GLN A 250 8.70 1.68 18.41
N LEU A 251 9.70 0.82 18.22
CA LEU A 251 10.99 0.93 18.92
C LEU A 251 11.86 2.10 18.41
N TYR A 252 11.74 2.41 17.14
CA TYR A 252 12.58 3.39 16.45
C TYR A 252 11.75 4.24 15.49
N PRO A 253 11.01 5.23 15.98
CA PRO A 253 10.19 6.12 15.14
C PRO A 253 11.00 6.77 14.01
N GLY A 254 10.45 6.81 12.79
CA GLY A 254 11.13 7.34 11.60
C GLY A 254 11.98 6.33 10.83
N ARG A 255 12.22 5.12 11.37
CA ARG A 255 13.05 4.12 10.69
C ARG A 255 12.41 3.58 9.42
N ILE A 256 11.09 3.40 9.41
CA ILE A 256 10.36 2.94 8.23
C ILE A 256 10.40 3.98 7.11
N GLU A 257 10.32 5.26 7.45
CA GLU A 257 10.51 6.38 6.53
C GLU A 257 11.89 6.34 5.89
N ASN A 258 12.94 6.16 6.68
CA ASN A 258 14.32 6.06 6.20
C ASN A 258 14.52 4.85 5.27
N MET A 259 13.94 3.68 5.59
CA MET A 259 13.98 2.51 4.72
C MET A 259 13.31 2.78 3.37
N ALA A 260 12.16 3.47 3.36
CA ALA A 260 11.46 3.84 2.14
C ALA A 260 12.26 4.85 1.31
N VAL A 261 12.98 5.78 1.96
CA VAL A 261 13.92 6.70 1.30
C VAL A 261 15.09 5.93 0.71
N ALA A 262 15.66 4.95 1.43
CA ALA A 262 16.78 4.15 0.95
C ALA A 262 16.46 3.36 -0.34
N LEU A 263 15.21 2.93 -0.54
CA LEU A 263 14.79 2.30 -1.80
C LEU A 263 14.93 3.21 -3.03
N ARG A 264 15.09 4.51 -2.84
CA ARG A 264 15.25 5.52 -3.91
C ARG A 264 16.67 6.04 -4.04
N ASN A 265 17.53 5.67 -3.10
CA ASN A 265 18.92 6.14 -3.01
C ASN A 265 19.88 4.93 -3.10
N LEU A 266 19.94 4.33 -4.27
CA LEU A 266 20.86 3.24 -4.54
C LEU A 266 22.23 3.80 -4.94
N VAL A 267 23.30 3.34 -4.29
CA VAL A 267 24.69 3.62 -4.66
C VAL A 267 25.29 2.36 -5.29
N PRO A 268 25.30 2.22 -6.62
CA PRO A 268 25.69 0.98 -7.31
C PRO A 268 27.09 0.49 -6.98
N SER A 269 28.05 1.39 -6.79
CA SER A 269 29.43 1.08 -6.43
C SER A 269 29.59 0.39 -5.07
N HIS A 270 28.58 0.49 -4.20
CA HIS A 270 28.57 -0.11 -2.85
C HIS A 270 27.82 -1.45 -2.77
N PHE A 271 27.39 -2.00 -3.91
CA PHE A 271 26.78 -3.32 -3.99
C PHE A 271 27.68 -4.29 -4.77
N MET A 272 27.71 -5.56 -4.39
CA MET A 272 28.55 -6.60 -5.02
C MET A 272 27.92 -7.13 -6.33
N ASP A 273 27.29 -6.28 -7.15
CA ASP A 273 26.72 -6.68 -8.44
C ASP A 273 27.52 -6.08 -9.61
N PRO A 274 28.37 -6.90 -10.29
CA PRO A 274 29.21 -6.42 -11.38
C PRO A 274 28.43 -5.99 -12.64
N ARG A 275 27.13 -6.22 -12.67
CA ARG A 275 26.25 -5.71 -13.76
C ARG A 275 25.83 -4.26 -13.52
N GLN A 276 25.91 -3.79 -12.27
CA GLN A 276 25.53 -2.43 -11.87
C GLN A 276 26.74 -1.50 -11.78
N PHE A 277 27.95 -2.05 -11.50
CA PHE A 277 29.17 -1.28 -11.39
C PHE A 277 30.36 -2.07 -11.96
N ASP A 278 31.23 -1.41 -12.74
CA ASP A 278 32.41 -2.02 -13.34
C ASP A 278 33.62 -2.00 -12.36
N PHE A 279 33.62 -2.94 -11.42
CA PHE A 279 34.74 -3.11 -10.48
C PHE A 279 36.09 -3.46 -11.16
N LYS A 280 36.04 -4.13 -12.32
CA LYS A 280 37.28 -4.55 -13.02
C LYS A 280 37.95 -3.39 -13.75
N GLY A 281 37.16 -2.43 -14.21
CA GLY A 281 37.64 -1.20 -14.86
C GLY A 281 38.07 -0.11 -13.89
N LEU A 282 37.89 -0.30 -12.57
CA LEU A 282 38.24 0.71 -11.58
C LEU A 282 39.75 0.87 -11.46
N VAL A 283 40.27 2.05 -11.79
CA VAL A 283 41.67 2.42 -11.68
C VAL A 283 41.82 3.73 -10.89
N PRO A 284 42.88 3.93 -10.11
CA PRO A 284 43.11 5.19 -9.44
C PRO A 284 43.28 6.33 -10.46
N ASN A 285 42.50 7.40 -10.29
CA ASN A 285 42.54 8.57 -11.16
C ASN A 285 42.94 9.87 -10.44
N GLY A 286 43.31 9.79 -9.16
CA GLY A 286 43.70 10.93 -8.33
C GLY A 286 42.54 11.82 -7.87
N VAL A 287 41.30 11.47 -8.20
CA VAL A 287 40.10 12.19 -7.78
C VAL A 287 39.36 11.34 -6.74
N ALA A 288 38.98 11.96 -5.62
CA ALA A 288 38.15 11.27 -4.61
C ALA A 288 36.78 10.91 -5.20
N ASP A 289 36.32 9.68 -4.92
CA ASP A 289 34.96 9.25 -5.27
C ASP A 289 33.98 10.06 -4.43
N ALA A 290 32.98 10.68 -5.09
CA ALA A 290 31.93 11.45 -4.41
C ALA A 290 31.06 10.56 -3.50
N ASP A 291 30.87 9.31 -3.91
CA ASP A 291 30.14 8.26 -3.16
C ASP A 291 31.09 7.34 -2.40
N GLY A 292 32.36 7.74 -2.22
CA GLY A 292 33.39 6.94 -1.53
C GLY A 292 33.06 6.71 -0.06
N ASP A 293 34.03 6.18 0.66
CA ASP A 293 33.90 5.65 2.03
C ASP A 293 33.70 6.74 3.11
N LYS A 294 32.87 7.73 2.80
CA LYS A 294 32.53 8.86 3.70
C LYS A 294 31.52 8.49 4.78
N ALA A 295 30.88 7.31 4.67
CA ALA A 295 29.86 6.87 5.64
C ALA A 295 30.35 6.83 7.09
N PHE A 296 31.66 6.84 7.30
CA PHE A 296 32.33 6.82 8.60
C PHE A 296 33.04 8.14 8.94
N ASP A 297 32.93 9.16 8.09
CA ASP A 297 33.50 10.48 8.39
C ASP A 297 32.73 11.14 9.54
N ALA A 298 33.45 11.69 10.51
CA ALA A 298 32.87 12.26 11.72
C ALA A 298 31.90 13.43 11.44
N GLU A 299 32.04 14.11 10.29
CA GLU A 299 31.17 15.21 9.85
C GLU A 299 29.79 14.75 9.39
N GLU A 300 29.65 13.49 8.98
CA GLU A 300 28.36 12.91 8.53
C GLU A 300 27.65 12.10 9.63
N LEU A 301 28.33 11.85 10.74
CA LEU A 301 27.71 11.16 11.88
C LEU A 301 26.83 12.15 12.67
N PRO A 302 25.59 11.75 13.03
CA PRO A 302 24.77 12.53 13.96
C PRO A 302 25.58 12.83 15.23
N ALA A 303 25.51 14.04 15.76
CA ALA A 303 26.26 14.49 16.95
C ALA A 303 26.17 13.51 18.16
N GLN A 304 25.09 12.73 18.23
CA GLN A 304 24.91 11.67 19.22
C GLN A 304 25.79 10.42 19.00
N ALA A 305 26.21 10.13 17.77
CA ALA A 305 27.09 8.99 17.47
C ALA A 305 28.58 9.32 17.71
N VAL A 306 28.96 10.58 17.53
CA VAL A 306 30.35 11.05 17.79
C VAL A 306 30.72 10.90 19.27
N GLY A 307 29.78 11.08 20.18
CA GLY A 307 29.97 10.88 21.61
C GLY A 307 30.24 9.44 22.03
N MET A 308 29.84 8.44 21.24
CA MET A 308 30.08 7.02 21.51
C MET A 308 31.43 6.52 20.96
N LEU A 309 32.03 7.21 20.00
CA LEU A 309 33.32 6.86 19.40
C LEU A 309 34.54 7.51 20.11
N GLY A 310 34.29 8.36 21.12
CA GLY A 310 35.33 9.11 21.86
C GLY A 310 36.36 8.28 22.66
N GLY A 311 36.43 6.98 22.43
CA GLY A 311 37.42 6.08 23.07
C GLY A 311 38.40 5.38 22.15
N LEU A 312 38.32 5.57 20.83
CA LEU A 312 39.24 4.96 19.87
C LEU A 312 40.22 6.02 19.35
N PRO A 313 41.55 5.86 19.59
CA PRO A 313 42.54 6.80 19.03
C PRO A 313 42.56 6.66 17.53
N LEU A 314 42.20 7.75 16.82
CA LEU A 314 42.44 7.88 15.38
C LEU A 314 43.95 7.81 15.16
N MET A 315 44.45 6.77 14.46
CA MET A 315 45.83 6.72 14.01
C MET A 315 46.10 7.92 13.06
N PRO A 316 47.12 8.72 13.28
CA PRO A 316 47.48 9.76 12.31
C PRO A 316 47.96 9.11 11.04
N ARG A 317 47.58 9.68 9.89
CA ARG A 317 48.06 9.29 8.56
C ARG A 317 49.57 9.55 8.42
#